data_1d64651733486848deb1f520cf0ee60c
#
_entry.id   1d64651733486848deb1f520cf0ee60c
#
_cell.length_a   1.000
_cell.length_b   1.000
_cell.length_c   1.000
_cell.angle_alpha   90.00
_cell.angle_beta   90.00
_cell.angle_gamma   90.00
#
_symmetry.space_group_name_H-M   'P 1'
#
loop_
_entity.id
_entity.type
_entity.pdbx_description
1 polymer ?
#
loop_
_entity_poly.entity_id
_entity_poly.type
_entity_poly.pdbx_seq_one_letter_code
_entity_poly.pdbx_strand_id
1 'polypeptide(L)'
;FSVDQQGEDRGRQYRTGMFYTDETQRAVYVAALEQLVDRQPQRPAVLVEPLRNFYPAEAHHQDYLVNNPGGYCHVPIAAIANVKRRQKYVERIWDLTLEQFAVTQNAATERPFVNEYDEEFEPGIYVDIVSGEPLFSSRDKFDSGCGWPAFSRPIAGDLLTEHEDHRIPGRDRIEVRTSDTQIHLGHVFTDGPADRGGLRYCMNSAALRFEPRSR
;
A
#
# COMPACT_ATOMS: atom_id res chain seq x y z
N PHE A 1 13.71 8.99 3.79
CA PHE A 1 13.95 10.42 3.46
C PHE A 1 15.38 10.78 3.81
N SER A 2 16.10 11.34 2.85
CA SER A 2 17.49 11.78 2.99
C SER A 2 17.55 13.27 3.31
N VAL A 3 18.68 13.72 3.86
CA VAL A 3 18.91 15.14 4.21
C VAL A 3 18.98 16.01 2.95
N ASP A 4 19.59 15.50 1.87
CA ASP A 4 19.92 16.27 0.67
C ASP A 4 19.92 15.43 -0.60
N GLN A 5 19.03 14.42 -0.67
CA GLN A 5 18.96 13.51 -1.81
C GLN A 5 17.51 13.07 -2.07
N GLN A 6 17.14 13.00 -3.35
CA GLN A 6 15.90 12.41 -3.84
C GLN A 6 16.23 11.53 -5.05
N GLY A 7 16.11 10.20 -4.87
CA GLY A 7 16.57 9.26 -5.89
C GLY A 7 18.07 9.39 -6.15
N GLU A 8 18.47 9.56 -7.41
CA GLU A 8 19.86 9.79 -7.83
C GLU A 8 20.29 11.25 -7.69
N ASP A 9 19.34 12.16 -7.51
CA ASP A 9 19.61 13.60 -7.42
C ASP A 9 20.14 13.96 -6.02
N ARG A 10 21.29 14.65 -5.97
CA ARG A 10 21.98 15.06 -4.74
C ARG A 10 22.19 16.56 -4.69
N GLY A 11 22.11 17.09 -3.49
CA GLY A 11 22.39 18.49 -3.19
C GLY A 11 21.31 19.10 -2.32
N ARG A 12 21.64 20.24 -1.71
CA ARG A 12 20.75 20.95 -0.77
C ARG A 12 19.38 21.29 -1.37
N GLN A 13 19.28 21.48 -2.68
CA GLN A 13 18.04 21.73 -3.39
C GLN A 13 17.07 20.53 -3.37
N TYR A 14 17.57 19.32 -3.12
CA TYR A 14 16.79 18.09 -3.06
C TYR A 14 16.41 17.67 -1.63
N ARG A 15 16.58 18.57 -0.65
CA ARG A 15 16.11 18.32 0.71
C ARG A 15 14.58 18.25 0.75
N THR A 16 14.04 17.36 1.58
CA THR A 16 12.60 17.27 1.82
C THR A 16 12.20 18.20 2.94
N GLY A 17 11.13 18.97 2.75
CA GLY A 17 10.64 19.89 3.78
C GLY A 17 9.17 20.25 3.61
N MET A 18 8.54 20.58 4.74
CA MET A 18 7.23 21.18 4.84
C MET A 18 7.39 22.61 5.35
N PHE A 19 7.00 23.59 4.54
CA PHE A 19 7.20 25.00 4.85
C PHE A 19 5.85 25.64 5.16
N TYR A 20 5.69 26.16 6.38
CA TYR A 20 4.44 26.72 6.87
C TYR A 20 4.40 28.26 6.78
N THR A 21 3.20 28.79 6.59
CA THR A 21 2.93 30.24 6.57
C THR A 21 2.33 30.74 7.88
N ASP A 22 1.80 29.82 8.71
CA ASP A 22 1.24 30.12 10.04
C ASP A 22 1.47 28.97 11.02
N GLU A 23 1.35 29.21 12.31
CA GLU A 23 1.59 28.24 13.38
C GLU A 23 0.57 27.10 13.44
N THR A 24 -0.62 27.27 12.87
CA THR A 24 -1.62 26.19 12.80
C THR A 24 -1.15 25.12 11.79
N GLN A 25 -0.61 25.53 10.65
CA GLN A 25 0.00 24.62 9.69
C GLN A 25 1.22 23.91 10.28
N ARG A 26 2.05 24.63 11.07
CA ARG A 26 3.19 24.02 11.76
C ARG A 26 2.75 22.87 12.64
N ALA A 27 1.70 23.08 13.44
CA ALA A 27 1.19 22.04 14.34
C ALA A 27 0.75 20.79 13.57
N VAL A 28 0.05 20.96 12.45
CA VAL A 28 -0.36 19.86 11.57
C VAL A 28 0.84 19.11 10.99
N TYR A 29 1.86 19.84 10.50
CA TYR A 29 3.05 19.23 9.90
C TYR A 29 3.89 18.46 10.92
N VAL A 30 4.04 19.00 12.15
CA VAL A 30 4.74 18.33 13.23
C VAL A 30 4.00 17.05 13.63
N ALA A 31 2.69 17.10 13.84
CA ALA A 31 1.89 15.92 14.17
C ALA A 31 1.97 14.83 13.09
N ALA A 32 1.89 15.21 11.82
CA ALA A 32 2.04 14.27 10.70
C ALA A 32 3.45 13.64 10.66
N LEU A 33 4.49 14.41 10.95
CA LEU A 33 5.87 13.90 11.00
C LEU A 33 6.07 12.95 12.18
N GLU A 34 5.51 13.24 13.35
CA GLU A 34 5.56 12.36 14.52
C GLU A 34 4.89 11.01 14.24
N GLN A 35 3.69 11.01 13.63
CA GLN A 35 3.03 9.78 13.19
C GLN A 35 3.86 8.98 12.18
N LEU A 36 4.59 9.67 11.29
CA LEU A 36 5.49 9.02 10.34
C LEU A 36 6.71 8.41 11.04
N VAL A 37 7.28 9.12 12.03
CA VAL A 37 8.43 8.64 12.84
C VAL A 37 8.08 7.34 13.54
N ASP A 38 6.90 7.26 14.14
CA ASP A 38 6.44 6.05 14.86
C ASP A 38 6.29 4.83 13.95
N ARG A 39 6.18 5.04 12.63
CA ARG A 39 6.01 4.00 11.61
C ARG A 39 7.29 3.64 10.84
N GLN A 40 8.41 4.26 11.13
CA GLN A 40 9.67 4.05 10.42
C GLN A 40 10.78 3.64 11.39
N PRO A 41 11.66 2.70 10.99
CA PRO A 41 12.80 2.29 11.82
C PRO A 41 13.84 3.41 12.01
N GLN A 42 13.80 4.42 11.13
CA GLN A 42 14.68 5.59 11.19
C GLN A 42 13.85 6.87 11.07
N ARG A 43 14.19 7.88 11.85
CA ARG A 43 13.52 9.18 11.78
C ARG A 43 13.72 9.80 10.39
N PRO A 44 12.61 10.15 9.68
CA PRO A 44 12.70 10.84 8.40
C PRO A 44 13.40 12.19 8.53
N ALA A 45 14.32 12.48 7.62
CA ALA A 45 15.01 13.77 7.55
C ALA A 45 14.13 14.81 6.81
N VAL A 46 12.98 15.17 7.40
CA VAL A 46 12.05 16.15 6.86
C VAL A 46 12.16 17.44 7.67
N LEU A 47 12.40 18.56 6.99
CA LEU A 47 12.42 19.88 7.61
C LEU A 47 10.98 20.35 7.87
N VAL A 48 10.74 21.00 9.01
CA VAL A 48 9.49 21.74 9.27
C VAL A 48 9.89 23.16 9.66
N GLU A 49 9.80 24.09 8.73
CA GLU A 49 10.33 25.45 8.86
C GLU A 49 9.32 26.49 8.36
N PRO A 50 9.38 27.74 8.85
CA PRO A 50 8.58 28.82 8.30
C PRO A 50 8.97 29.09 6.84
N LEU A 51 7.98 29.33 5.99
CA LEU A 51 8.18 29.77 4.62
C LEU A 51 8.68 31.23 4.63
N ARG A 52 9.98 31.42 4.42
CA ARG A 52 10.62 32.76 4.41
C ARG A 52 10.61 33.41 3.05
N ASN A 53 10.72 32.60 2.00
CA ASN A 53 10.74 33.06 0.61
C ASN A 53 10.28 31.90 -0.31
N PHE A 54 9.66 32.26 -1.41
CA PHE A 54 9.25 31.35 -2.46
C PHE A 54 9.63 31.93 -3.80
N TYR A 55 10.33 31.16 -4.61
CA TYR A 55 10.69 31.50 -5.97
C TYR A 55 10.08 30.48 -6.92
N PRO A 56 9.23 30.90 -7.88
CA PRO A 56 8.77 29.98 -8.92
C PRO A 56 9.95 29.39 -9.68
N ALA A 57 9.87 28.12 -10.05
CA ALA A 57 10.83 27.51 -10.96
C ALA A 57 10.74 28.19 -12.35
N GLU A 58 11.80 28.13 -13.11
CA GLU A 58 11.89 28.69 -14.46
C GLU A 58 10.80 28.09 -15.37
N ALA A 59 10.35 28.86 -16.35
CA ALA A 59 9.24 28.50 -17.22
C ALA A 59 9.39 27.11 -17.88
N HIS A 60 10.60 26.69 -18.21
CA HIS A 60 10.86 25.38 -18.80
C HIS A 60 10.76 24.21 -17.81
N HIS A 61 10.76 24.49 -16.51
CA HIS A 61 10.49 23.48 -15.45
C HIS A 61 9.02 23.41 -15.07
N GLN A 62 8.21 24.43 -15.42
CA GLN A 62 6.77 24.38 -15.19
C GLN A 62 6.13 23.37 -16.13
N ASP A 63 5.27 22.53 -15.58
CA ASP A 63 4.59 21.47 -16.33
C ASP A 63 5.53 20.58 -17.17
N TYR A 64 6.78 20.37 -16.68
CA TYR A 64 7.85 19.73 -17.43
C TYR A 64 7.45 18.39 -18.06
N LEU A 65 6.80 17.50 -17.29
CA LEU A 65 6.38 16.18 -17.81
C LEU A 65 5.18 16.26 -18.76
N VAL A 66 4.35 17.31 -18.67
CA VAL A 66 3.27 17.57 -19.63
C VAL A 66 3.89 17.96 -20.98
N ASN A 67 4.88 18.85 -20.94
CA ASN A 67 5.57 19.33 -22.14
C ASN A 67 6.60 18.34 -22.69
N ASN A 68 7.10 17.42 -21.84
CA ASN A 68 8.10 16.41 -22.17
C ASN A 68 7.67 15.04 -21.63
N PRO A 69 6.71 14.32 -22.28
CA PRO A 69 6.18 13.05 -21.77
C PRO A 69 7.23 11.95 -21.55
N GLY A 70 8.36 12.01 -22.26
CA GLY A 70 9.52 11.10 -22.09
C GLY A 70 10.65 11.70 -21.24
N GLY A 71 10.42 12.85 -20.58
CA GLY A 71 11.42 13.54 -19.78
C GLY A 71 11.78 12.78 -18.50
N TYR A 72 12.97 13.05 -17.99
CA TYR A 72 13.45 12.48 -16.72
C TYR A 72 12.62 12.99 -15.53
N CYS A 73 12.19 12.09 -14.69
CA CYS A 73 11.67 12.39 -13.36
C CYS A 73 12.12 11.29 -12.39
N HIS A 74 12.67 11.69 -11.24
CA HIS A 74 13.06 10.75 -10.18
C HIS A 74 11.84 10.07 -9.50
N VAL A 75 10.64 10.65 -9.66
CA VAL A 75 9.38 10.05 -9.22
C VAL A 75 8.77 9.27 -10.40
N PRO A 76 8.62 7.95 -10.31
CA PRO A 76 7.97 7.18 -11.38
C PRO A 76 6.54 7.68 -11.64
N ILE A 77 6.15 7.81 -12.92
CA ILE A 77 4.80 8.25 -13.31
C ILE A 77 3.71 7.38 -12.66
N ALA A 78 3.96 6.07 -12.55
CA ALA A 78 3.08 5.13 -11.84
C ALA A 78 2.90 5.51 -10.35
N ALA A 79 3.94 6.03 -9.69
CA ALA A 79 3.84 6.49 -8.32
C ALA A 79 2.95 7.75 -8.21
N ILE A 80 3.03 8.67 -9.17
CA ILE A 80 2.16 9.86 -9.23
C ILE A 80 0.68 9.46 -9.41
N ALA A 81 0.40 8.52 -10.31
CA ALA A 81 -0.94 8.00 -10.51
C ALA A 81 -1.47 7.31 -9.23
N ASN A 82 -0.61 6.55 -8.53
CA ASN A 82 -0.95 5.92 -7.26
C ASN A 82 -1.23 6.94 -6.15
N VAL A 83 -0.52 8.07 -6.09
CA VAL A 83 -0.79 9.14 -5.10
C VAL A 83 -2.20 9.68 -5.26
N LYS A 84 -2.63 10.02 -6.50
CA LYS A 84 -4.00 10.49 -6.76
C LYS A 84 -5.06 9.47 -6.33
N ARG A 85 -4.83 8.18 -6.58
CA ARG A 85 -5.74 7.11 -6.19
C ARG A 85 -5.78 6.95 -4.67
N ARG A 86 -4.63 6.95 -4.00
CA ARG A 86 -4.51 6.83 -2.54
C ARG A 86 -5.03 8.05 -1.78
N GLN A 87 -5.08 9.22 -2.40
CA GLN A 87 -5.59 10.43 -1.75
C GLN A 87 -7.03 10.27 -1.26
N LYS A 88 -7.86 9.48 -1.95
CA LYS A 88 -9.22 9.12 -1.53
C LYS A 88 -9.25 8.37 -0.20
N TYR A 89 -8.19 7.61 0.11
CA TYR A 89 -8.12 6.71 1.26
C TYR A 89 -7.06 7.11 2.28
N VAL A 90 -6.50 8.31 2.17
CA VAL A 90 -5.35 8.73 3.00
C VAL A 90 -5.63 8.60 4.49
N GLU A 91 -6.79 9.02 4.97
CA GLU A 91 -7.17 8.92 6.38
C GLU A 91 -7.22 7.46 6.85
N ARG A 92 -7.87 6.57 6.07
CA ARG A 92 -7.94 5.15 6.39
C ARG A 92 -6.58 4.44 6.36
N ILE A 93 -5.69 4.87 5.47
CA ILE A 93 -4.31 4.37 5.44
C ILE A 93 -3.55 4.83 6.69
N TRP A 94 -3.82 6.04 7.21
CA TRP A 94 -3.23 6.54 8.45
C TRP A 94 -3.72 5.80 9.70
N ASP A 95 -4.93 5.28 9.69
CA ASP A 95 -5.52 4.52 10.80
C ASP A 95 -5.02 3.05 10.88
N LEU A 96 -4.31 2.57 9.86
CA LEU A 96 -3.76 1.22 9.84
C LEU A 96 -2.72 1.01 10.95
N THR A 97 -2.72 -0.18 11.57
CA THR A 97 -1.63 -0.59 12.45
C THR A 97 -0.30 -0.68 11.69
N LEU A 98 0.83 -0.76 12.40
CA LEU A 98 2.14 -0.90 11.76
C LEU A 98 2.22 -2.15 10.86
N GLU A 99 1.66 -3.27 11.30
CA GLU A 99 1.64 -4.52 10.52
C GLU A 99 0.75 -4.40 9.29
N GLN A 100 -0.47 -3.88 9.44
CA GLN A 100 -1.38 -3.61 8.33
C GLN A 100 -0.77 -2.66 7.30
N PHE A 101 -0.11 -1.60 7.76
CA PHE A 101 0.60 -0.67 6.88
C PHE A 101 1.77 -1.35 6.16
N ALA A 102 2.60 -2.13 6.87
CA ALA A 102 3.72 -2.84 6.28
C ALA A 102 3.25 -3.84 5.21
N VAL A 103 2.20 -4.59 5.49
CA VAL A 103 1.62 -5.55 4.54
C VAL A 103 1.01 -4.82 3.34
N THR A 104 0.08 -3.89 3.56
CA THR A 104 -0.71 -3.28 2.49
C THR A 104 0.08 -2.30 1.62
N GLN A 105 0.99 -1.50 2.22
CA GLN A 105 1.70 -0.42 1.54
C GLN A 105 3.13 -0.78 1.12
N ASN A 106 3.79 -1.70 1.85
CA ASN A 106 5.18 -2.10 1.59
C ASN A 106 5.29 -3.55 1.10
N ALA A 107 4.17 -4.22 0.85
CA ALA A 107 4.09 -5.61 0.42
C ALA A 107 4.90 -6.57 1.32
N ALA A 108 4.84 -6.34 2.63
CA ALA A 108 5.34 -7.28 3.62
C ALA A 108 4.40 -8.51 3.73
N THR A 109 4.84 -9.53 4.43
CA THR A 109 4.03 -10.72 4.73
C THR A 109 3.98 -10.88 6.24
N GLU A 110 2.78 -11.02 6.81
CA GLU A 110 2.56 -11.33 8.22
C GLU A 110 3.02 -12.76 8.57
N ARG A 111 3.08 -13.09 9.85
CA ARG A 111 3.53 -14.40 10.30
C ARG A 111 2.48 -15.49 10.02
N PRO A 112 2.89 -16.68 9.54
CA PRO A 112 1.97 -17.79 9.34
C PRO A 112 1.44 -18.33 10.68
N PHE A 113 0.24 -18.88 10.69
CA PHE A 113 -0.42 -19.58 11.82
C PHE A 113 -0.70 -18.74 13.08
N VAL A 114 -0.41 -17.43 13.06
CA VAL A 114 -0.65 -16.52 14.19
C VAL A 114 -1.37 -15.24 13.76
N ASN A 115 -1.95 -15.25 12.57
CA ASN A 115 -2.74 -14.15 12.04
C ASN A 115 -4.23 -14.33 12.29
N GLU A 116 -4.99 -13.27 12.16
CA GLU A 116 -6.37 -13.18 12.63
C GLU A 116 -7.35 -14.12 11.92
N TYR A 117 -7.14 -14.38 10.60
CA TYR A 117 -8.14 -15.05 9.78
C TYR A 117 -7.69 -16.41 9.21
N ASP A 118 -6.54 -16.94 9.60
CA ASP A 118 -6.14 -18.29 9.17
C ASP A 118 -7.20 -19.32 9.56
N GLU A 119 -7.61 -19.34 10.83
CA GLU A 119 -8.61 -20.26 11.37
C GLU A 119 -10.05 -19.70 11.41
N GLU A 120 -10.32 -18.53 10.81
CA GLU A 120 -11.65 -17.93 10.79
C GLU A 120 -12.49 -18.52 9.64
N PHE A 121 -13.52 -19.32 9.96
CA PHE A 121 -14.43 -19.99 9.01
C PHE A 121 -15.90 -19.63 9.19
N GLU A 122 -16.21 -18.66 10.03
CA GLU A 122 -17.60 -18.21 10.18
C GLU A 122 -18.16 -17.63 8.87
N PRO A 123 -19.48 -17.74 8.66
CA PRO A 123 -20.12 -17.18 7.47
C PRO A 123 -19.97 -15.66 7.38
N GLY A 124 -19.32 -15.17 6.34
CA GLY A 124 -19.09 -13.73 6.16
C GLY A 124 -18.35 -13.39 4.87
N ILE A 125 -17.94 -12.14 4.81
CA ILE A 125 -17.21 -11.54 3.69
C ILE A 125 -15.90 -10.95 4.20
N TYR A 126 -14.83 -11.15 3.44
CA TYR A 126 -13.54 -10.51 3.66
C TYR A 126 -13.42 -9.31 2.72
N VAL A 127 -13.29 -8.14 3.30
CA VAL A 127 -13.23 -6.87 2.57
C VAL A 127 -11.82 -6.28 2.61
N ASP A 128 -11.49 -5.44 1.62
CA ASP A 128 -10.28 -4.60 1.62
C ASP A 128 -10.27 -3.73 2.89
N ILE A 129 -9.20 -3.80 3.68
CA ILE A 129 -9.11 -3.07 4.95
C ILE A 129 -9.15 -1.55 4.78
N VAL A 130 -8.74 -1.05 3.61
CA VAL A 130 -8.68 0.38 3.29
C VAL A 130 -9.99 0.88 2.67
N SER A 131 -10.48 0.24 1.60
CA SER A 131 -11.70 0.69 0.92
C SER A 131 -12.99 0.16 1.54
N GLY A 132 -12.94 -1.03 2.15
CA GLY A 132 -14.12 -1.78 2.56
C GLY A 132 -14.77 -2.53 1.40
N GLU A 133 -14.13 -2.63 0.24
CA GLU A 133 -14.65 -3.35 -0.92
C GLU A 133 -14.68 -4.86 -0.67
N PRO A 134 -15.81 -5.58 -0.91
CA PRO A 134 -15.91 -7.01 -0.77
C PRO A 134 -14.97 -7.75 -1.73
N LEU A 135 -14.04 -8.57 -1.21
CA LEU A 135 -13.04 -9.26 -2.02
C LEU A 135 -13.24 -10.77 -2.07
N PHE A 136 -13.47 -11.40 -0.90
CA PHE A 136 -13.62 -12.85 -0.81
C PHE A 136 -14.81 -13.24 0.06
N SER A 137 -15.39 -14.40 -0.24
CA SER A 137 -16.46 -15.00 0.56
C SER A 137 -15.92 -16.16 1.40
N SER A 138 -16.40 -16.30 2.63
CA SER A 138 -16.13 -17.47 3.47
C SER A 138 -16.51 -18.80 2.81
N ARG A 139 -17.43 -18.80 1.83
CA ARG A 139 -17.80 -19.99 1.05
C ARG A 139 -16.70 -20.51 0.15
N ASP A 140 -15.83 -19.61 -0.29
CA ASP A 140 -14.70 -19.93 -1.16
C ASP A 140 -13.39 -20.10 -0.37
N LYS A 141 -13.43 -19.89 0.97
CA LYS A 141 -12.33 -20.17 1.88
C LYS A 141 -12.14 -21.66 2.09
N PHE A 142 -10.90 -22.10 2.27
CA PHE A 142 -10.56 -23.47 2.61
C PHE A 142 -9.26 -23.52 3.44
N ASP A 143 -9.11 -24.56 4.23
CA ASP A 143 -7.86 -24.82 4.94
C ASP A 143 -6.84 -25.40 3.96
N SER A 144 -5.81 -24.63 3.67
CA SER A 144 -4.70 -25.04 2.80
C SER A 144 -3.48 -25.49 3.58
N GLY A 145 -3.48 -25.38 4.92
CA GLY A 145 -2.34 -25.66 5.77
C GLY A 145 -1.14 -24.72 5.59
N CYS A 146 -1.31 -23.60 4.88
CA CYS A 146 -0.20 -22.67 4.61
C CYS A 146 0.05 -21.65 5.73
N GLY A 147 -0.91 -21.51 6.67
CA GLY A 147 -0.83 -20.60 7.79
C GLY A 147 -1.35 -19.19 7.51
N TRP A 148 -2.06 -19.00 6.42
CA TRP A 148 -2.75 -17.78 6.02
C TRP A 148 -4.13 -18.10 5.44
N PRO A 149 -5.10 -17.17 5.51
CA PRO A 149 -6.41 -17.37 4.89
C PRO A 149 -6.25 -17.63 3.39
N ALA A 150 -6.83 -18.75 2.94
CA ALA A 150 -6.74 -19.21 1.57
C ALA A 150 -8.14 -19.31 0.93
N PHE A 151 -8.26 -18.77 -0.29
CA PHE A 151 -9.52 -18.76 -1.03
C PHE A 151 -9.33 -19.36 -2.42
N SER A 152 -10.36 -20.05 -2.92
CA SER A 152 -10.34 -20.65 -4.26
C SER A 152 -10.59 -19.63 -5.37
N ARG A 153 -11.24 -18.50 -5.06
CA ARG A 153 -11.53 -17.42 -6.01
C ARG A 153 -11.95 -16.13 -5.27
N PRO A 154 -11.81 -14.95 -5.90
CA PRO A 154 -12.45 -13.72 -5.45
C PRO A 154 -13.96 -13.72 -5.73
N ILE A 155 -14.71 -12.78 -5.13
CA ILE A 155 -16.14 -12.56 -5.39
C ILE A 155 -16.36 -12.17 -6.85
N ALA A 156 -15.48 -11.33 -7.42
CA ALA A 156 -15.47 -10.99 -8.85
C ALA A 156 -14.03 -10.81 -9.33
N GLY A 157 -13.76 -11.18 -10.59
CA GLY A 157 -12.40 -11.23 -11.13
C GLY A 157 -11.78 -9.85 -11.36
N ASP A 158 -12.59 -8.81 -11.54
CA ASP A 158 -12.15 -7.42 -11.77
C ASP A 158 -11.77 -6.67 -10.48
N LEU A 159 -12.02 -7.26 -9.31
CA LEU A 159 -11.64 -6.70 -8.00
C LEU A 159 -10.14 -6.78 -7.73
N LEU A 160 -9.44 -7.67 -8.42
CA LEU A 160 -8.04 -7.96 -8.18
C LEU A 160 -7.19 -7.73 -9.45
N THR A 161 -5.92 -7.42 -9.23
CA THR A 161 -4.88 -7.37 -10.26
C THR A 161 -3.73 -8.29 -9.87
N GLU A 162 -3.12 -8.92 -10.86
CA GLU A 162 -2.01 -9.85 -10.69
C GLU A 162 -0.73 -9.25 -11.25
N HIS A 163 0.38 -9.40 -10.52
CA HIS A 163 1.68 -8.84 -10.87
C HIS A 163 2.78 -9.88 -10.63
N GLU A 164 3.75 -9.96 -11.53
CA GLU A 164 4.94 -10.79 -11.29
C GLU A 164 5.74 -10.26 -10.09
N ASP A 165 6.11 -11.16 -9.18
CA ASP A 165 6.91 -10.85 -7.99
C ASP A 165 8.22 -11.65 -8.00
N HIS A 166 9.32 -10.98 -8.30
CA HIS A 166 10.68 -11.51 -8.35
C HIS A 166 11.52 -11.11 -7.13
N ARG A 167 10.90 -10.61 -6.04
CA ARG A 167 11.62 -10.11 -4.84
C ARG A 167 12.42 -11.19 -4.11
N ILE A 168 12.04 -12.47 -4.27
CA ILE A 168 12.79 -13.59 -3.70
C ILE A 168 13.57 -14.26 -4.83
N PRO A 169 14.92 -14.21 -4.83
CA PRO A 169 15.71 -14.84 -5.87
C PRO A 169 15.42 -16.35 -6.00
N GLY A 170 15.15 -16.81 -7.22
CA GLY A 170 14.84 -18.20 -7.53
C GLY A 170 13.44 -18.66 -7.12
N ARG A 171 12.54 -17.75 -6.74
CA ARG A 171 11.16 -18.06 -6.40
C ARG A 171 10.22 -17.02 -7.00
N ASP A 172 9.87 -17.18 -8.26
CA ASP A 172 8.88 -16.36 -8.93
C ASP A 172 7.49 -16.64 -8.38
N ARG A 173 6.73 -15.58 -8.11
CA ARG A 173 5.36 -15.64 -7.58
C ARG A 173 4.48 -14.65 -8.32
N ILE A 174 3.17 -14.82 -8.21
CA ILE A 174 2.21 -13.84 -8.70
C ILE A 174 1.61 -13.12 -7.49
N GLU A 175 1.96 -11.85 -7.35
CA GLU A 175 1.42 -10.95 -6.34
C GLU A 175 -0.01 -10.56 -6.70
N VAL A 176 -0.89 -10.55 -5.70
CA VAL A 176 -2.29 -10.12 -5.82
C VAL A 176 -2.48 -8.78 -5.12
N ARG A 177 -3.05 -7.81 -5.84
CA ARG A 177 -3.43 -6.50 -5.32
C ARG A 177 -4.90 -6.20 -5.63
N THR A 178 -5.51 -5.32 -4.85
CA THR A 178 -6.85 -4.82 -5.19
C THR A 178 -6.80 -3.88 -6.39
N SER A 179 -7.87 -3.87 -7.19
CA SER A 179 -7.95 -3.00 -8.37
C SER A 179 -8.10 -1.52 -8.02
N ASP A 180 -8.88 -1.17 -6.98
CA ASP A 180 -9.13 0.22 -6.59
C ASP A 180 -7.99 0.80 -5.73
N THR A 181 -7.68 0.19 -4.58
CA THR A 181 -6.69 0.74 -3.65
C THR A 181 -5.26 0.39 -4.00
N GLN A 182 -5.04 -0.65 -4.82
CA GLN A 182 -3.72 -1.21 -5.17
C GLN A 182 -2.92 -1.66 -3.94
N ILE A 183 -3.59 -2.00 -2.84
CA ILE A 183 -2.91 -2.58 -1.68
C ILE A 183 -2.45 -4.00 -2.00
N HIS A 184 -1.32 -4.38 -1.41
CA HIS A 184 -0.86 -5.75 -1.45
C HIS A 184 -1.77 -6.63 -0.58
N LEU A 185 -2.31 -7.71 -1.15
CA LEU A 185 -3.11 -8.69 -0.43
C LEU A 185 -2.30 -9.95 -0.08
N GLY A 186 -1.52 -10.45 -1.01
CA GLY A 186 -0.82 -11.71 -0.92
C GLY A 186 -0.39 -12.23 -2.28
N HIS A 187 -0.50 -13.53 -2.50
CA HIS A 187 -0.10 -14.19 -3.75
C HIS A 187 -1.13 -15.24 -4.17
N VAL A 188 -1.20 -15.51 -5.46
CA VAL A 188 -1.97 -16.61 -6.02
C VAL A 188 -1.05 -17.73 -6.49
N PHE A 189 -1.48 -18.97 -6.26
CA PHE A 189 -0.77 -20.20 -6.61
C PHE A 189 -1.71 -21.15 -7.38
N THR A 190 -1.12 -22.09 -8.12
CA THR A 190 -1.85 -23.07 -8.96
C THR A 190 -2.02 -24.44 -8.27
N ASP A 191 -1.89 -24.47 -6.96
CA ASP A 191 -1.97 -25.67 -6.11
C ASP A 191 -3.25 -25.70 -5.25
N GLY A 192 -4.29 -24.97 -5.68
CA GLY A 192 -5.60 -24.95 -5.03
C GLY A 192 -6.46 -26.19 -5.34
N PRO A 193 -7.66 -26.29 -4.74
CA PRO A 193 -8.57 -27.39 -4.96
C PRO A 193 -8.99 -27.53 -6.42
N ALA A 194 -8.73 -28.68 -7.04
CA ALA A 194 -9.00 -28.91 -8.46
C ALA A 194 -10.51 -28.80 -8.82
N ASP A 195 -11.38 -29.21 -7.90
CA ASP A 195 -12.85 -29.11 -8.03
C ASP A 195 -13.37 -27.67 -7.89
N ARG A 196 -12.51 -26.72 -7.47
CA ARG A 196 -12.84 -25.29 -7.30
C ARG A 196 -12.04 -24.38 -8.23
N GLY A 197 -11.45 -24.92 -9.29
CA GLY A 197 -10.70 -24.15 -10.30
C GLY A 197 -9.18 -24.18 -10.15
N GLY A 198 -8.63 -24.89 -9.16
CA GLY A 198 -7.19 -25.17 -9.03
C GLY A 198 -6.34 -23.98 -8.56
N LEU A 199 -6.93 -22.83 -8.22
CA LEU A 199 -6.23 -21.68 -7.70
C LEU A 199 -6.30 -21.59 -6.17
N ARG A 200 -5.23 -21.08 -5.58
CA ARG A 200 -5.15 -20.74 -4.15
C ARG A 200 -4.71 -19.30 -3.99
N TYR A 201 -5.65 -18.44 -3.64
CA TYR A 201 -5.40 -17.06 -3.23
C TYR A 201 -5.00 -17.06 -1.75
N CYS A 202 -3.70 -16.98 -1.48
CA CYS A 202 -3.12 -16.97 -0.14
C CYS A 202 -2.92 -15.52 0.29
N MET A 203 -3.82 -15.01 1.16
CA MET A 203 -3.92 -13.60 1.48
C MET A 203 -3.44 -13.32 2.90
N ASN A 204 -2.90 -12.13 3.15
CA ASN A 204 -2.60 -11.66 4.49
C ASN A 204 -3.87 -11.22 5.21
N SER A 205 -4.09 -11.68 6.43
CA SER A 205 -5.17 -11.21 7.31
C SER A 205 -5.09 -9.70 7.54
N ALA A 206 -3.87 -9.19 7.70
CA ALA A 206 -3.59 -7.77 7.91
C ALA A 206 -4.03 -6.85 6.75
N ALA A 207 -4.30 -7.41 5.55
CA ALA A 207 -4.83 -6.68 4.41
C ALA A 207 -6.36 -6.74 4.30
N LEU A 208 -7.01 -7.52 5.16
CA LEU A 208 -8.43 -7.82 5.13
C LEU A 208 -9.12 -7.35 6.42
N ARG A 209 -10.45 -7.18 6.32
CA ARG A 209 -11.35 -7.10 7.47
C ARG A 209 -12.49 -8.08 7.24
N PHE A 210 -12.78 -8.92 8.23
CA PHE A 210 -13.90 -9.84 8.17
C PHE A 210 -15.20 -9.15 8.59
N GLU A 211 -16.24 -9.31 7.81
CA GLU A 211 -17.59 -8.84 8.09
C GLU A 211 -18.52 -10.07 8.20
N PRO A 212 -18.94 -10.43 9.43
CA PRO A 212 -19.82 -11.58 9.61
C PRO A 212 -21.18 -11.33 8.95
N ARG A 213 -21.78 -12.40 8.41
CA ARG A 213 -23.11 -12.33 7.82
C ARG A 213 -24.14 -12.09 8.93
N SER A 214 -24.86 -10.97 8.87
CA SER A 214 -26.03 -10.75 9.74
C SER A 214 -27.05 -11.88 9.57
N ARG A 215 -27.51 -12.40 10.69
CA ARG A 215 -28.55 -13.42 10.73
C ARG A 215 -29.90 -12.87 10.29
#